data_309970bb1a40718b9840378db93ce2ac
#
_entry.id   309970bb1a40718b9840378db93ce2ac
#
_cell.length_a   1.000
_cell.length_b   1.000
_cell.length_c   1.000
_cell.angle_alpha   90.00
_cell.angle_beta   90.00
_cell.angle_gamma   90.00
#
_symmetry.space_group_name_H-M   'P 1'
#
loop_
_entity.id
_entity.type
_entity.pdbx_description
1 polymer ?
#
loop_
_entity_poly.entity_id
_entity_poly.type
_entity_poly.pdbx_seq_one_letter_code
_entity_poly.pdbx_strand_id
1 'polypeptide(L)'
;FDINIRKYFFASLYGQLAVLQRDIEILQELPEAINGRGKVIDNSVAFDTFLNMIQTLQAELMPEDESSAYTFEIYQNYKQQIQMMDDTKLSSYKKENYPEHARAMDHLKKTLKNMSEERLNEDDFVSDARDASIINTALINLAKNTYQNCVRIKQENTAMYFSDMERYA
;
A
#
# COMPACT_ATOMS: atom_id res chain seq x y z
N PHE A 1 11.97 -8.83 -18.03
CA PHE A 1 11.13 -7.95 -17.20
C PHE A 1 11.56 -8.07 -15.75
N ASP A 2 11.93 -6.97 -15.13
CA ASP A 2 12.50 -7.03 -13.77
C ASP A 2 11.37 -7.35 -12.77
N ILE A 3 11.30 -8.59 -12.33
CA ILE A 3 10.34 -9.10 -11.35
C ILE A 3 10.34 -8.25 -10.06
N ASN A 4 11.48 -7.63 -9.73
CA ASN A 4 11.63 -6.80 -8.55
C ASN A 4 10.75 -5.54 -8.59
N ILE A 5 10.57 -4.92 -9.76
CA ILE A 5 9.77 -3.68 -9.88
C ILE A 5 8.31 -3.99 -9.70
N ARG A 6 7.81 -5.05 -10.32
CA ARG A 6 6.45 -5.52 -10.09
C ARG A 6 6.23 -5.85 -8.62
N LYS A 7 7.19 -6.51 -7.99
CA LYS A 7 7.15 -6.79 -6.54
C LYS A 7 6.98 -5.52 -5.71
N TYR A 8 7.72 -4.44 -6.01
CA TYR A 8 7.56 -3.16 -5.30
C TYR A 8 6.20 -2.52 -5.53
N PHE A 9 5.69 -2.57 -6.76
CA PHE A 9 4.35 -2.07 -7.06
C PHE A 9 3.28 -2.84 -6.26
N PHE A 10 3.31 -4.17 -6.29
CA PHE A 10 2.38 -5.01 -5.55
C PHE A 10 2.54 -4.87 -4.02
N ALA A 11 3.77 -4.68 -3.53
CA ALA A 11 4.02 -4.35 -2.13
C ALA A 11 3.37 -3.00 -1.72
N SER A 12 3.34 -2.02 -2.63
CA SER A 12 2.63 -0.75 -2.40
C SER A 12 1.12 -0.97 -2.29
N LEU A 13 0.52 -1.79 -3.16
CA LEU A 13 -0.90 -2.15 -3.09
C LEU A 13 -1.22 -2.89 -1.78
N TYR A 14 -0.35 -3.82 -1.37
CA TYR A 14 -0.45 -4.49 -0.08
C TYR A 14 -0.45 -3.48 1.09
N GLY A 15 0.44 -2.50 1.03
CA GLY A 15 0.50 -1.42 2.03
C GLY A 15 -0.80 -0.60 2.10
N GLN A 16 -1.42 -0.32 0.95
CA GLN A 16 -2.73 0.37 0.89
C GLN A 16 -3.83 -0.48 1.56
N LEU A 17 -3.85 -1.80 1.33
CA LEU A 17 -4.79 -2.71 2.01
C LEU A 17 -4.58 -2.73 3.53
N ALA A 18 -3.34 -2.67 4.00
CA ALA A 18 -3.04 -2.60 5.43
C ALA A 18 -3.58 -1.32 6.08
N VAL A 19 -3.59 -0.19 5.36
CA VAL A 19 -4.22 1.06 5.83
C VAL A 19 -5.73 0.90 5.94
N LEU A 20 -6.39 0.30 4.92
CA LEU A 20 -7.84 0.02 4.98
C LEU A 20 -8.20 -0.91 6.13
N GLN A 21 -7.44 -1.97 6.32
CA GLN A 21 -7.63 -2.91 7.44
C GLN A 21 -7.60 -2.18 8.77
N ARG A 22 -6.59 -1.33 8.99
CA ARG A 22 -6.45 -0.55 10.21
C ARG A 22 -7.63 0.43 10.44
N ASP A 23 -8.10 1.09 9.38
CA ASP A 23 -9.25 2.00 9.48
C ASP A 23 -10.52 1.25 9.90
N ILE A 24 -10.73 0.04 9.39
CA ILE A 24 -11.85 -0.83 9.77
C ILE A 24 -11.71 -1.27 11.23
N GLU A 25 -10.55 -1.74 11.64
CA GLU A 25 -10.26 -2.16 13.02
C GLU A 25 -10.51 -1.02 14.01
N ILE A 26 -10.07 0.21 13.69
CA ILE A 26 -10.36 1.40 14.51
C ILE A 26 -11.88 1.61 14.65
N LEU A 27 -12.64 1.49 13.55
CA LEU A 27 -14.10 1.66 13.58
C LEU A 27 -14.80 0.58 14.39
N GLN A 28 -14.29 -0.65 14.39
CA GLN A 28 -14.83 -1.75 15.19
C GLN A 28 -14.50 -1.64 16.68
N GLU A 29 -13.39 -0.98 17.04
CA GLU A 29 -13.02 -0.73 18.45
C GLU A 29 -13.77 0.44 19.09
N LEU A 30 -14.39 1.32 18.29
CA LEU A 30 -15.14 2.45 18.82
C LEU A 30 -16.46 1.99 19.48
N PRO A 31 -16.94 2.70 20.52
CA PRO A 31 -18.20 2.37 21.19
C PRO A 31 -19.39 2.37 20.23
N GLU A 32 -20.45 1.64 20.57
CA GLU A 32 -21.69 1.63 19.78
C GLU A 32 -22.26 3.05 19.57
N ALA A 33 -22.60 3.36 18.34
CA ALA A 33 -23.20 4.63 17.96
C ALA A 33 -24.69 4.43 17.62
N ILE A 34 -25.52 5.38 18.06
CA ILE A 34 -26.99 5.34 17.88
C ILE A 34 -27.41 6.46 16.93
N ASN A 35 -28.26 6.15 15.97
CA ASN A 35 -28.82 7.16 15.07
C ASN A 35 -29.90 8.00 15.75
N GLY A 36 -30.35 9.08 15.09
CA GLY A 36 -31.38 9.97 15.62
C GLY A 36 -32.76 9.33 15.86
N ARG A 37 -32.93 8.05 15.54
CA ARG A 37 -34.15 7.25 15.78
C ARG A 37 -33.95 6.21 16.89
N GLY A 38 -32.85 6.27 17.62
CA GLY A 38 -32.54 5.34 18.71
C GLY A 38 -32.08 3.94 18.26
N LYS A 39 -31.73 3.76 16.95
CA LYS A 39 -31.21 2.49 16.45
C LYS A 39 -29.69 2.51 16.37
N VAL A 40 -29.05 1.41 16.71
CA VAL A 40 -27.61 1.22 16.54
C VAL A 40 -27.23 1.40 15.07
N ILE A 41 -26.17 2.14 14.81
CA ILE A 41 -25.53 2.26 13.49
C ILE A 41 -24.61 1.05 13.36
N ASP A 42 -25.04 0.07 12.58
CA ASP A 42 -24.32 -1.18 12.42
C ASP A 42 -23.74 -1.28 11.00
N ASN A 43 -22.43 -1.42 10.91
CA ASN A 43 -21.67 -1.69 9.70
C ASN A 43 -20.87 -3.01 9.83
N SER A 44 -21.08 -3.80 10.89
CA SER A 44 -20.25 -4.98 11.23
C SER A 44 -20.17 -5.98 10.08
N VAL A 45 -21.30 -6.33 9.47
CA VAL A 45 -21.35 -7.28 8.35
C VAL A 45 -20.53 -6.79 7.16
N ALA A 46 -20.58 -5.49 6.85
CA ALA A 46 -19.78 -4.91 5.77
C ALA A 46 -18.30 -4.92 6.12
N PHE A 47 -17.94 -4.58 7.34
CA PHE A 47 -16.55 -4.57 7.80
C PHE A 47 -15.95 -5.98 7.82
N ASP A 48 -16.68 -6.99 8.29
CA ASP A 48 -16.23 -8.38 8.26
C ASP A 48 -16.03 -8.87 6.83
N THR A 49 -16.94 -8.48 5.91
CA THR A 49 -16.78 -8.78 4.49
C THR A 49 -15.54 -8.11 3.91
N PHE A 50 -15.29 -6.85 4.21
CA PHE A 50 -14.11 -6.12 3.75
C PHE A 50 -12.82 -6.74 4.29
N LEU A 51 -12.77 -7.09 5.56
CA LEU A 51 -11.60 -7.75 6.16
C LEU A 51 -11.27 -9.09 5.47
N ASN A 52 -12.29 -9.89 5.18
CA ASN A 52 -12.11 -11.14 4.43
C ASN A 52 -11.58 -10.88 3.01
N MET A 53 -12.13 -9.88 2.30
CA MET A 53 -11.64 -9.49 0.97
C MET A 53 -10.19 -8.99 1.03
N ILE A 54 -9.86 -8.15 2.00
CA ILE A 54 -8.50 -7.64 2.22
C ILE A 54 -7.52 -8.78 2.47
N GLN A 55 -7.84 -9.73 3.34
CA GLN A 55 -6.98 -10.88 3.62
C GLN A 55 -6.72 -11.73 2.36
N THR A 56 -7.77 -11.98 1.57
CA THR A 56 -7.64 -12.71 0.30
C THR A 56 -6.72 -11.96 -0.67
N LEU A 57 -6.93 -10.66 -0.86
CA LEU A 57 -6.10 -9.84 -1.73
C LEU A 57 -4.66 -9.74 -1.25
N GLN A 58 -4.42 -9.63 0.06
CA GLN A 58 -3.08 -9.62 0.63
C GLN A 58 -2.30 -10.90 0.30
N ALA A 59 -2.96 -12.06 0.38
CA ALA A 59 -2.36 -13.34 0.01
C ALA A 59 -2.04 -13.43 -1.49
N GLU A 60 -2.91 -12.88 -2.37
CA GLU A 60 -2.68 -12.85 -3.81
C GLU A 60 -1.57 -11.87 -4.22
N LEU A 61 -1.48 -10.71 -3.55
CA LEU A 61 -0.49 -9.67 -3.86
C LEU A 61 0.93 -10.05 -3.42
N MET A 62 1.08 -10.89 -2.39
CA MET A 62 2.36 -11.30 -1.82
C MET A 62 2.39 -12.82 -1.64
N PRO A 63 2.31 -13.60 -2.74
CA PRO A 63 2.31 -15.06 -2.66
C PRO A 63 3.66 -15.61 -2.23
N GLU A 64 3.67 -16.78 -1.61
CA GLU A 64 4.89 -17.50 -1.23
C GLU A 64 5.69 -17.99 -2.46
N ASP A 65 4.97 -18.38 -3.52
CA ASP A 65 5.57 -18.76 -4.81
C ASP A 65 5.50 -17.59 -5.81
N GLU A 66 6.65 -17.01 -6.10
CA GLU A 66 6.79 -15.87 -7.02
C GLU A 66 6.66 -16.26 -8.52
N SER A 67 6.57 -17.54 -8.85
CA SER A 67 6.57 -18.00 -10.26
C SER A 67 5.34 -17.54 -11.06
N SER A 68 4.19 -17.37 -10.40
CA SER A 68 2.94 -16.89 -11.00
C SER A 68 2.48 -15.53 -10.45
N ALA A 69 3.34 -14.86 -9.70
CA ALA A 69 3.05 -13.61 -9.02
C ALA A 69 3.12 -12.38 -9.95
N TYR A 70 2.51 -11.29 -9.51
CA TYR A 70 2.69 -9.94 -10.08
C TYR A 70 2.19 -9.80 -11.51
N THR A 71 1.04 -10.42 -11.83
CA THR A 71 0.39 -10.34 -13.15
C THR A 71 -0.62 -9.18 -13.22
N PHE A 72 -0.94 -8.73 -14.44
CA PHE A 72 -1.99 -7.74 -14.65
C PHE A 72 -3.39 -8.28 -14.23
N GLU A 73 -3.61 -9.58 -14.33
CA GLU A 73 -4.85 -10.24 -13.89
C GLU A 73 -5.05 -10.10 -12.36
N ILE A 74 -4.00 -10.28 -11.56
CA ILE A 74 -4.05 -10.04 -10.10
C ILE A 74 -4.38 -8.57 -9.82
N TYR A 75 -3.76 -7.64 -10.55
CA TYR A 75 -4.09 -6.22 -10.43
C TYR A 75 -5.56 -5.93 -10.79
N GLN A 76 -6.09 -6.53 -11.85
CA GLN A 76 -7.50 -6.37 -12.21
C GLN A 76 -8.44 -6.92 -11.12
N ASN A 77 -8.13 -8.09 -10.55
CA ASN A 77 -8.91 -8.65 -9.43
C ASN A 77 -8.87 -7.70 -8.23
N TYR A 78 -7.69 -7.20 -7.86
CA TYR A 78 -7.54 -6.18 -6.82
C TYR A 78 -8.46 -4.98 -7.08
N LYS A 79 -8.43 -4.39 -8.27
CA LYS A 79 -9.26 -3.24 -8.64
C LYS A 79 -10.75 -3.54 -8.55
N GLN A 80 -11.17 -4.71 -9.01
CA GLN A 80 -12.57 -5.15 -8.92
C GLN A 80 -13.02 -5.25 -7.47
N GLN A 81 -12.23 -5.85 -6.60
CA GLN A 81 -12.56 -5.98 -5.19
C GLN A 81 -12.60 -4.62 -4.47
N ILE A 82 -11.65 -3.71 -4.76
CA ILE A 82 -11.67 -2.34 -4.23
C ILE A 82 -12.93 -1.59 -4.68
N GLN A 83 -13.31 -1.71 -5.96
CA GLN A 83 -14.53 -1.09 -6.47
C GLN A 83 -15.79 -1.63 -5.75
N MET A 84 -15.87 -2.93 -5.50
CA MET A 84 -16.97 -3.54 -4.76
C MET A 84 -17.07 -3.01 -3.32
N MET A 85 -15.93 -2.79 -2.66
CA MET A 85 -15.91 -2.17 -1.32
C MET A 85 -16.34 -0.71 -1.37
N ASP A 86 -15.88 0.08 -2.36
CA ASP A 86 -16.26 1.49 -2.54
C ASP A 86 -17.75 1.67 -2.85
N ASP A 87 -18.33 0.78 -3.65
CA ASP A 87 -19.75 0.80 -4.01
C ASP A 87 -20.67 0.34 -2.86
N THR A 88 -20.12 -0.25 -1.80
CA THR A 88 -20.90 -0.75 -0.67
C THR A 88 -21.43 0.41 0.18
N LYS A 89 -22.76 0.42 0.40
CA LYS A 89 -23.37 1.43 1.26
C LYS A 89 -23.05 1.20 2.73
N LEU A 90 -22.24 2.09 3.28
CA LEU A 90 -21.96 2.17 4.71
C LEU A 90 -22.84 3.23 5.39
N SER A 91 -23.40 2.88 6.55
CA SER A 91 -24.11 3.82 7.41
C SER A 91 -23.17 4.92 7.89
N SER A 92 -23.59 6.18 7.82
CA SER A 92 -22.79 7.33 8.23
C SER A 92 -23.06 7.73 9.68
N TYR A 93 -22.05 8.32 10.30
CA TYR A 93 -22.12 8.87 11.67
C TYR A 93 -22.31 10.39 11.63
N LYS A 94 -23.16 10.91 12.51
CA LYS A 94 -23.32 12.37 12.67
C LYS A 94 -22.10 12.91 13.41
N LYS A 95 -21.40 13.86 12.79
CA LYS A 95 -20.16 14.42 13.29
C LYS A 95 -20.32 15.11 14.66
N GLU A 96 -21.48 15.71 14.90
CA GLU A 96 -21.80 16.40 16.16
C GLU A 96 -21.88 15.42 17.35
N ASN A 97 -22.38 14.19 17.10
CA ASN A 97 -22.61 13.20 18.14
C ASN A 97 -21.44 12.20 18.25
N TYR A 98 -20.81 11.87 17.11
CA TYR A 98 -19.79 10.83 16.99
C TYR A 98 -18.61 11.31 16.14
N PRO A 99 -17.84 12.31 16.61
CA PRO A 99 -16.79 12.93 15.79
C PRO A 99 -15.64 11.96 15.41
N GLU A 100 -15.31 11.00 16.29
CA GLU A 100 -14.26 10.02 16.03
C GLU A 100 -14.69 9.01 14.97
N HIS A 101 -15.91 8.46 15.09
CA HIS A 101 -16.49 7.56 14.08
C HIS A 101 -16.62 8.25 12.72
N ALA A 102 -17.11 9.50 12.71
CA ALA A 102 -17.24 10.25 11.47
C ALA A 102 -15.89 10.47 10.80
N ARG A 103 -14.85 10.81 11.58
CA ARG A 103 -13.49 11.01 11.05
C ARG A 103 -12.91 9.72 10.47
N ALA A 104 -13.00 8.61 11.21
CA ALA A 104 -12.49 7.32 10.77
C ALA A 104 -13.25 6.82 9.52
N MET A 105 -14.58 6.99 9.50
CA MET A 105 -15.41 6.64 8.34
C MET A 105 -15.09 7.50 7.10
N ASP A 106 -14.88 8.79 7.27
CA ASP A 106 -14.51 9.70 6.18
C ASP A 106 -13.13 9.33 5.63
N HIS A 107 -12.18 8.94 6.50
CA HIS A 107 -10.86 8.47 6.08
C HIS A 107 -10.98 7.16 5.29
N LEU A 108 -11.69 6.17 5.80
CA LEU A 108 -11.94 4.89 5.11
C LEU A 108 -12.55 5.11 3.72
N LYS A 109 -13.63 5.91 3.63
CA LYS A 109 -14.29 6.20 2.34
C LYS A 109 -13.38 6.94 1.37
N LYS A 110 -12.60 7.91 1.85
CA LYS A 110 -11.64 8.64 1.01
C LYS A 110 -10.55 7.72 0.49
N THR A 111 -10.02 6.83 1.33
CA THR A 111 -9.00 5.86 0.94
C THR A 111 -9.54 4.89 -0.11
N LEU A 112 -10.71 4.30 0.11
CA LEU A 112 -11.39 3.42 -0.86
C LEU A 112 -11.61 4.13 -2.20
N LYS A 113 -12.13 5.35 -2.17
CA LYS A 113 -12.37 6.14 -3.37
C LYS A 113 -11.08 6.42 -4.15
N ASN A 114 -10.02 6.85 -3.47
CA ASN A 114 -8.73 7.08 -4.13
C ASN A 114 -8.21 5.80 -4.79
N MET A 115 -8.27 4.66 -4.07
CA MET A 115 -7.84 3.37 -4.60
C MET A 115 -8.71 2.89 -5.76
N SER A 116 -10.02 3.17 -5.76
CA SER A 116 -10.94 2.80 -6.86
C SER A 116 -10.76 3.66 -8.11
N GLU A 117 -10.48 4.95 -7.95
CA GLU A 117 -10.29 5.90 -9.06
C GLU A 117 -8.95 5.73 -9.78
N GLU A 118 -7.91 5.27 -9.08
CA GLU A 118 -6.60 5.00 -9.67
C GLU A 118 -6.70 3.80 -10.64
N ARG A 119 -6.46 4.03 -11.94
CA ARG A 119 -6.57 3.01 -12.99
C ARG A 119 -5.31 2.98 -13.82
N LEU A 120 -4.78 1.78 -14.00
CA LEU A 120 -3.75 1.47 -14.97
C LEU A 120 -4.36 0.53 -16.01
N ASN A 121 -4.17 0.82 -17.29
CA ASN A 121 -4.44 -0.17 -18.34
C ASN A 121 -3.24 -1.12 -18.48
N GLU A 122 -3.38 -2.17 -19.29
CA GLU A 122 -2.33 -3.18 -19.43
C GLU A 122 -1.05 -2.60 -20.04
N ASP A 123 -1.18 -1.69 -21.00
CA ASP A 123 -0.04 -1.03 -21.66
C ASP A 123 0.69 -0.12 -20.67
N ASP A 124 -0.03 0.65 -19.85
CA ASP A 124 0.54 1.48 -18.80
C ASP A 124 1.22 0.60 -17.74
N PHE A 125 0.59 -0.49 -17.31
CA PHE A 125 1.17 -1.44 -16.36
C PHE A 125 2.51 -2.01 -16.84
N VAL A 126 2.61 -2.31 -18.14
CA VAL A 126 3.85 -2.78 -18.78
C VAL A 126 4.85 -1.65 -18.95
N SER A 127 4.40 -0.47 -19.38
CA SER A 127 5.24 0.71 -19.62
C SER A 127 5.81 1.26 -18.32
N ASP A 128 4.98 1.51 -17.32
CA ASP A 128 5.40 2.05 -16.02
C ASP A 128 6.41 1.14 -15.31
N ALA A 129 6.19 -0.19 -15.39
CA ALA A 129 7.15 -1.15 -14.87
C ALA A 129 8.50 -1.08 -15.62
N ARG A 130 8.50 -0.81 -16.92
CA ARG A 130 9.71 -0.65 -17.73
C ARG A 130 10.44 0.65 -17.40
N ASP A 131 9.71 1.76 -17.30
CA ASP A 131 10.29 3.08 -17.02
C ASP A 131 10.85 3.13 -15.59
N ALA A 132 10.14 2.55 -14.61
CA ALA A 132 10.64 2.37 -13.26
C ALA A 132 11.92 1.51 -13.22
N SER A 133 12.04 0.46 -14.08
CA SER A 133 13.26 -0.33 -14.22
C SER A 133 14.45 0.50 -14.68
N ILE A 134 14.25 1.35 -15.67
CA ILE A 134 15.30 2.22 -16.21
C ILE A 134 15.79 3.19 -15.15
N ILE A 135 14.85 3.85 -14.42
CA ILE A 135 15.16 4.80 -13.36
C ILE A 135 15.90 4.12 -12.21
N ASN A 136 15.41 2.97 -11.73
CA ASN A 136 16.05 2.23 -10.65
C ASN A 136 17.44 1.73 -11.03
N THR A 137 17.62 1.26 -12.25
CA THR A 137 18.94 0.85 -12.77
C THR A 137 19.91 2.03 -12.80
N ALA A 138 19.43 3.20 -13.25
CA ALA A 138 20.23 4.43 -13.25
C ALA A 138 20.61 4.87 -11.83
N LEU A 139 19.69 4.82 -10.86
CA LEU A 139 19.95 5.14 -9.45
C LEU A 139 20.93 4.17 -8.80
N ILE A 140 20.80 2.87 -9.05
CA ILE A 140 21.74 1.86 -8.54
C ILE A 140 23.14 2.08 -9.12
N ASN A 141 23.24 2.38 -10.42
CA ASN A 141 24.53 2.66 -11.06
C ASN A 141 25.13 3.95 -10.53
N LEU A 142 24.33 4.99 -10.30
CA LEU A 142 24.79 6.24 -9.69
C LEU A 142 25.33 5.98 -8.27
N ALA A 143 24.59 5.24 -7.44
CA ALA A 143 25.03 4.89 -6.08
C ALA A 143 26.33 4.09 -6.08
N LYS A 144 26.46 3.09 -6.95
CA LYS A 144 27.69 2.29 -7.13
C LYS A 144 28.87 3.15 -7.56
N ASN A 145 28.67 4.01 -8.56
CA ASN A 145 29.72 4.92 -9.06
C ASN A 145 30.16 5.92 -7.97
N THR A 146 29.19 6.47 -7.23
CA THR A 146 29.49 7.38 -6.10
C THR A 146 30.29 6.66 -5.02
N TYR A 147 29.88 5.45 -4.63
CA TYR A 147 30.63 4.65 -3.66
C TYR A 147 32.06 4.36 -4.13
N GLN A 148 32.22 3.89 -5.37
CA GLN A 148 33.55 3.59 -5.96
C GLN A 148 34.44 4.83 -6.01
N ASN A 149 33.88 6.00 -6.40
CA ASN A 149 34.59 7.26 -6.38
C ASN A 149 35.00 7.69 -4.96
N CYS A 150 34.11 7.52 -3.97
CA CYS A 150 34.47 7.78 -2.58
C CYS A 150 35.63 6.88 -2.09
N VAL A 151 35.56 5.57 -2.41
CA VAL A 151 36.64 4.64 -2.06
C VAL A 151 37.95 5.03 -2.74
N ARG A 152 37.92 5.38 -4.02
CA ARG A 152 39.12 5.84 -4.76
C ARG A 152 39.71 7.10 -4.17
N ILE A 153 38.90 8.13 -3.88
CA ILE A 153 39.36 9.38 -3.27
C ILE A 153 39.94 9.12 -1.88
N LYS A 154 39.36 8.24 -1.08
CA LYS A 154 39.91 7.83 0.20
C LYS A 154 41.30 7.19 0.07
N GLN A 155 41.45 6.28 -0.90
CA GLN A 155 42.72 5.61 -1.17
C GLN A 155 43.79 6.59 -1.66
N GLU A 156 43.44 7.48 -2.61
CA GLU A 156 44.36 8.49 -3.16
C GLU A 156 44.85 9.52 -2.12
N ASN A 157 43.96 9.90 -1.18
CA ASN A 157 44.27 10.91 -0.17
C ASN A 157 44.69 10.32 1.18
N THR A 158 44.82 8.99 1.30
CA THR A 158 45.09 8.29 2.58
C THR A 158 44.13 8.72 3.69
N ALA A 159 42.92 9.11 3.36
CA ALA A 159 41.94 9.63 4.30
C ALA A 159 41.05 8.48 4.84
N MET A 160 40.96 8.41 6.16
CA MET A 160 40.01 7.52 6.86
C MET A 160 38.91 8.36 7.50
N TYR A 161 37.63 7.97 7.30
CA TYR A 161 36.53 8.53 8.06
C TYR A 161 36.34 7.78 9.38
N PHE A 162 35.68 8.39 10.35
CA PHE A 162 35.43 7.82 11.68
C PHE A 162 34.75 6.45 11.62
N SER A 163 33.77 6.29 10.70
CA SER A 163 33.10 5.03 10.43
C SER A 163 33.99 3.92 9.85
N ASP A 164 35.12 4.29 9.23
CA ASP A 164 36.08 3.31 8.73
C ASP A 164 36.95 2.80 9.88
N MET A 165 37.23 3.66 10.87
CA MET A 165 38.00 3.29 12.08
C MET A 165 37.21 2.31 12.95
N GLU A 166 35.90 2.50 13.13
CA GLU A 166 35.06 1.58 13.88
C GLU A 166 34.97 0.18 13.23
N ARG A 167 35.13 0.10 11.92
CA ARG A 167 35.06 -1.17 11.18
C ARG A 167 36.36 -1.97 11.21
N TYR A 168 37.48 -1.31 11.49
CA TYR A 168 38.83 -1.91 11.53
C TYR A 168 39.40 -2.05 12.96
N ALA A 169 38.67 -1.59 13.98
CA ALA A 169 38.96 -1.82 15.38
C ALA A 169 38.35 -3.12 15.90
#